data_16780bcee95c50b77b91f47a9061bb1c
#
_entry.id   16780bcee95c50b77b91f47a9061bb1c
#
_cell.length_a   1.000
_cell.length_b   1.000
_cell.length_c   1.000
_cell.angle_alpha   90.00
_cell.angle_beta   90.00
_cell.angle_gamma   90.00
#
_symmetry.space_group_name_H-M   'P 1'
#
loop_
_entity.id
_entity.type
_entity.pdbx_description
1 polymer ?
#
loop_
_entity_poly.entity_id
_entity_poly.type
_entity_poly.pdbx_seq_one_letter_code
_entity_poly.pdbx_strand_id
1 'polypeptide(L)'
;MKIAVLGGGAGCYAAAADLSEQGHSVRLWRRDAAALRPVVEHGGTILKDSAGRREVPLAMATADMREAVSGAELILIPLPAFAQPDIARELCPHLVDGQAVFLPPGTFGSYLLADRTRRCGNPANVLYAETGTLPYLTRKHGPREVAITVRARRLPTGVFPAARTEEAVEILQTAYPSVEPVEDVLSGALMNAGPIIHPPLILMNAGPLEHFPEWDIHNEGTQASVRHVTNALDEERIAIRESLGYSPYHFPLRDHYETDRWMYGDAHQALVDSGDWREHIDLKEHRYMREDVALGLAFMVSVADRAGVDAPVARGLLAMGSAVCGHDFLAGPRTLEALGLERLDAASLKQLLNTGFGE
;
A
#
# COMPACT_ATOMS: atom_id res chain seq x y z
N MET A 1 -19.90 4.14 -10.01
CA MET A 1 -19.03 3.38 -10.91
C MET A 1 -19.01 1.90 -10.56
N LYS A 2 -18.47 1.03 -11.43
CA LYS A 2 -18.22 -0.38 -11.14
C LYS A 2 -16.78 -0.53 -10.64
N ILE A 3 -16.63 -1.13 -9.44
CA ILE A 3 -15.34 -1.29 -8.77
C ILE A 3 -15.08 -2.77 -8.49
N ALA A 4 -13.89 -3.26 -8.83
CA ALA A 4 -13.40 -4.56 -8.41
C ALA A 4 -12.41 -4.38 -7.25
N VAL A 5 -12.62 -5.04 -6.13
CA VAL A 5 -11.70 -5.07 -4.99
C VAL A 5 -11.07 -6.45 -4.92
N LEU A 6 -9.75 -6.53 -5.06
CA LEU A 6 -9.03 -7.80 -5.17
C LEU A 6 -8.29 -8.13 -3.87
N GLY A 7 -8.69 -9.22 -3.22
CA GLY A 7 -8.05 -9.77 -2.04
C GLY A 7 -8.99 -10.09 -0.87
N GLY A 8 -8.42 -10.58 0.23
CA GLY A 8 -9.19 -11.06 1.39
C GLY A 8 -8.78 -10.48 2.74
N GLY A 9 -7.90 -9.47 2.75
CA GLY A 9 -7.45 -8.79 3.96
C GLY A 9 -8.42 -7.74 4.48
N ALA A 10 -8.11 -7.14 5.64
CA ALA A 10 -8.93 -6.10 6.25
C ALA A 10 -9.15 -4.90 5.29
N GLY A 11 -8.12 -4.42 4.61
CA GLY A 11 -8.22 -3.34 3.63
C GLY A 11 -9.17 -3.64 2.47
N CYS A 12 -9.19 -4.90 2.00
CA CYS A 12 -10.10 -5.31 0.92
C CYS A 12 -11.57 -5.29 1.38
N TYR A 13 -11.84 -5.81 2.58
CA TYR A 13 -13.19 -5.82 3.14
C TYR A 13 -13.65 -4.41 3.51
N ALA A 14 -12.76 -3.57 4.03
CA ALA A 14 -13.06 -2.17 4.31
C ALA A 14 -13.40 -1.41 3.02
N ALA A 15 -12.58 -1.53 1.98
CA ALA A 15 -12.85 -0.91 0.69
C ALA A 15 -14.16 -1.42 0.06
N ALA A 16 -14.42 -2.75 0.13
CA ALA A 16 -15.63 -3.31 -0.42
C ALA A 16 -16.88 -2.78 0.30
N ALA A 17 -16.86 -2.72 1.63
CA ALA A 17 -17.98 -2.20 2.40
C ALA A 17 -18.18 -0.69 2.21
N ASP A 18 -17.13 0.09 2.41
CA ASP A 18 -17.19 1.55 2.38
C ASP A 18 -17.63 2.09 1.01
N LEU A 19 -17.07 1.56 -0.07
CA LEU A 19 -17.43 1.97 -1.42
C LEU A 19 -18.83 1.49 -1.83
N SER A 20 -19.30 0.33 -1.33
CA SER A 20 -20.69 -0.08 -1.54
C SER A 20 -21.68 0.86 -0.85
N GLU A 21 -21.39 1.32 0.36
CA GLU A 21 -22.23 2.31 1.05
C GLU A 21 -22.25 3.68 0.37
N GLN A 22 -21.17 4.02 -0.33
CA GLN A 22 -21.11 5.23 -1.17
C GLN A 22 -21.92 5.10 -2.47
N GLY A 23 -22.57 3.94 -2.71
CA GLY A 23 -23.43 3.71 -3.87
C GLY A 23 -22.70 3.17 -5.10
N HIS A 24 -21.46 2.71 -4.97
CA HIS A 24 -20.75 2.05 -6.06
C HIS A 24 -21.17 0.59 -6.23
N SER A 25 -21.10 0.07 -7.47
CA SER A 25 -21.31 -1.36 -7.76
C SER A 25 -20.02 -2.12 -7.50
N VAL A 26 -19.86 -2.63 -6.27
CA VAL A 26 -18.60 -3.24 -5.81
C VAL A 26 -18.63 -4.76 -5.95
N ARG A 27 -17.56 -5.30 -6.54
CA ARG A 27 -17.29 -6.74 -6.63
C ARG A 27 -16.06 -7.07 -5.81
N LEU A 28 -16.20 -8.05 -4.89
CA LEU A 28 -15.08 -8.55 -4.08
C LEU A 28 -14.56 -9.86 -4.67
N TRP A 29 -13.29 -9.87 -5.04
CA TRP A 29 -12.61 -11.09 -5.45
C TRP A 29 -11.70 -11.61 -4.34
N ARG A 30 -11.73 -12.93 -4.14
CA ARG A 30 -10.78 -13.62 -3.27
C ARG A 30 -10.46 -14.98 -3.83
N ARG A 31 -9.16 -15.30 -4.00
CA ARG A 31 -8.67 -16.59 -4.53
C ARG A 31 -9.17 -17.79 -3.72
N ASP A 32 -9.20 -17.67 -2.40
CA ASP A 32 -9.73 -18.69 -1.50
C ASP A 32 -11.27 -18.64 -1.46
N ALA A 33 -11.88 -19.46 -2.28
CA ALA A 33 -13.34 -19.57 -2.39
C ALA A 33 -14.00 -20.06 -1.08
N ALA A 34 -13.32 -20.91 -0.31
CA ALA A 34 -13.87 -21.41 0.96
C ALA A 34 -13.95 -20.28 1.99
N ALA A 35 -12.91 -19.45 2.08
CA ALA A 35 -12.90 -18.29 2.95
C ALA A 35 -13.77 -17.13 2.44
N LEU A 36 -14.17 -17.11 1.17
CA LEU A 36 -15.14 -16.16 0.59
C LEU A 36 -16.59 -16.58 0.80
N ARG A 37 -16.86 -17.88 0.97
CA ARG A 37 -18.21 -18.44 1.05
C ARG A 37 -19.17 -17.69 1.98
N PRO A 38 -18.80 -17.28 3.21
CA PRO A 38 -19.71 -16.51 4.08
C PRO A 38 -20.19 -15.18 3.46
N VAL A 39 -19.36 -14.52 2.67
CA VAL A 39 -19.74 -13.28 1.95
C VAL A 39 -20.73 -13.59 0.82
N VAL A 40 -20.49 -14.66 0.07
CA VAL A 40 -21.37 -15.11 -1.02
C VAL A 40 -22.73 -15.51 -0.49
N GLU A 41 -22.79 -16.34 0.56
CA GLU A 41 -24.04 -16.86 1.15
C GLU A 41 -24.93 -15.73 1.73
N HIS A 42 -24.34 -14.66 2.25
CA HIS A 42 -25.08 -13.54 2.82
C HIS A 42 -25.23 -12.35 1.85
N GLY A 43 -24.64 -12.42 0.67
CA GLY A 43 -24.72 -11.36 -0.32
C GLY A 43 -23.96 -10.07 0.07
N GLY A 44 -23.04 -10.13 1.07
CA GLY A 44 -22.34 -8.94 1.51
C GLY A 44 -21.48 -9.11 2.77
N THR A 45 -20.99 -7.99 3.25
CA THR A 45 -20.10 -7.86 4.41
C THR A 45 -20.80 -7.16 5.59
N ILE A 46 -20.15 -7.13 6.75
CA ILE A 46 -20.58 -6.34 7.90
C ILE A 46 -19.54 -5.24 8.11
N LEU A 47 -19.99 -4.00 8.15
CA LEU A 47 -19.18 -2.85 8.50
C LEU A 47 -19.48 -2.38 9.92
N LYS A 48 -18.41 -2.14 10.69
CA LYS A 48 -18.46 -1.50 12.01
C LYS A 48 -17.60 -0.24 11.97
N ASP A 49 -18.18 0.90 12.27
CA ASP A 49 -17.48 2.18 12.41
C ASP A 49 -18.20 3.10 13.40
N SER A 50 -17.92 4.40 13.39
CA SER A 50 -18.56 5.39 14.26
C SER A 50 -20.08 5.48 14.08
N ALA A 51 -20.62 5.08 12.92
CA ALA A 51 -22.08 5.02 12.66
C ALA A 51 -22.73 3.72 13.18
N GLY A 52 -21.95 2.81 13.75
CA GLY A 52 -22.43 1.54 14.30
C GLY A 52 -22.09 0.33 13.41
N ARG A 53 -22.75 -0.79 13.73
CA ARG A 53 -22.55 -2.09 13.04
C ARG A 53 -23.74 -2.36 12.13
N ARG A 54 -23.49 -2.66 10.86
CA ARG A 54 -24.51 -2.86 9.84
C ARG A 54 -24.09 -3.82 8.73
N GLU A 55 -25.08 -4.47 8.11
CA GLU A 55 -24.89 -5.26 6.89
C GLU A 55 -24.72 -4.34 5.69
N VAL A 56 -23.75 -4.66 4.83
CA VAL A 56 -23.46 -3.93 3.59
C VAL A 56 -23.52 -4.92 2.42
N PRO A 57 -24.52 -4.80 1.53
CA PRO A 57 -24.62 -5.64 0.35
C PRO A 57 -23.51 -5.33 -0.64
N LEU A 58 -23.00 -6.37 -1.32
CA LEU A 58 -22.09 -6.26 -2.43
C LEU A 58 -22.79 -6.62 -3.75
N ALA A 59 -22.38 -5.99 -4.84
CA ALA A 59 -22.91 -6.35 -6.16
C ALA A 59 -22.53 -7.81 -6.54
N MET A 60 -21.35 -8.26 -6.10
CA MET A 60 -20.86 -9.62 -6.32
C MET A 60 -19.73 -9.97 -5.35
N ALA A 61 -19.61 -11.25 -4.99
CA ALA A 61 -18.40 -11.82 -4.40
C ALA A 61 -18.05 -13.10 -5.17
N THR A 62 -16.84 -13.18 -5.74
CA THR A 62 -16.44 -14.28 -6.61
C THR A 62 -14.97 -14.66 -6.43
N ALA A 63 -14.65 -15.93 -6.73
CA ALA A 63 -13.28 -16.40 -6.84
C ALA A 63 -12.77 -16.41 -8.29
N ASP A 64 -13.60 -16.04 -9.26
CA ASP A 64 -13.21 -15.89 -10.66
C ASP A 64 -12.73 -14.47 -10.93
N MET A 65 -11.45 -14.33 -11.34
CA MET A 65 -10.84 -13.03 -11.62
C MET A 65 -11.52 -12.32 -12.79
N ARG A 66 -11.86 -13.04 -13.85
CA ARG A 66 -12.51 -12.47 -15.04
C ARG A 66 -13.86 -11.87 -14.67
N GLU A 67 -14.68 -12.59 -13.89
CA GLU A 67 -15.98 -12.09 -13.43
C GLU A 67 -15.82 -10.83 -12.58
N ALA A 68 -14.84 -10.82 -11.67
CA ALA A 68 -14.60 -9.69 -10.78
C ALA A 68 -14.29 -8.41 -11.55
N VAL A 69 -13.38 -8.47 -12.53
CA VAL A 69 -12.86 -7.28 -13.24
C VAL A 69 -13.61 -6.91 -14.51
N SER A 70 -14.53 -7.76 -14.97
CA SER A 70 -15.30 -7.51 -16.21
C SER A 70 -16.14 -6.24 -16.11
N GLY A 71 -15.78 -5.23 -16.93
CA GLY A 71 -16.44 -3.94 -16.98
C GLY A 71 -16.25 -3.10 -15.72
N ALA A 72 -15.28 -3.43 -14.86
CA ALA A 72 -14.85 -2.55 -13.78
C ALA A 72 -14.11 -1.35 -14.36
N GLU A 73 -14.43 -0.16 -13.88
CA GLU A 73 -13.75 1.09 -14.21
C GLU A 73 -12.53 1.29 -13.32
N LEU A 74 -12.66 0.85 -12.04
CA LEU A 74 -11.60 0.89 -11.05
C LEU A 74 -11.34 -0.52 -10.50
N ILE A 75 -10.07 -0.93 -10.46
CA ILE A 75 -9.60 -2.17 -9.86
C ILE A 75 -8.72 -1.82 -8.66
N LEU A 76 -9.19 -2.14 -7.47
CA LEU A 76 -8.51 -1.83 -6.21
C LEU A 76 -7.74 -3.04 -5.70
N ILE A 77 -6.46 -2.83 -5.36
CA ILE A 77 -5.56 -3.89 -4.89
C ILE A 77 -4.94 -3.49 -3.54
N PRO A 78 -5.70 -3.47 -2.43
CA PRO A 78 -5.19 -3.14 -1.10
C PRO A 78 -4.51 -4.39 -0.48
N LEU A 79 -3.47 -4.88 -1.14
CA LEU A 79 -2.73 -6.08 -0.78
C LEU A 79 -1.28 -5.73 -0.40
N PRO A 80 -0.67 -6.54 0.49
CA PRO A 80 0.75 -6.41 0.80
C PRO A 80 1.63 -6.55 -0.45
N ALA A 81 2.78 -5.86 -0.46
CA ALA A 81 3.70 -5.82 -1.59
C ALA A 81 4.18 -7.21 -2.04
N PHE A 82 4.34 -8.16 -1.10
CA PHE A 82 4.74 -9.53 -1.43
C PHE A 82 3.66 -10.33 -2.18
N ALA A 83 2.39 -9.93 -2.12
CA ALA A 83 1.30 -10.59 -2.85
C ALA A 83 1.10 -10.03 -4.27
N GLN A 84 1.67 -8.86 -4.57
CA GLN A 84 1.47 -8.16 -5.84
C GLN A 84 1.96 -8.93 -7.08
N PRO A 85 3.10 -9.67 -7.07
CA PRO A 85 3.52 -10.45 -8.23
C PRO A 85 2.53 -11.55 -8.63
N ASP A 86 1.90 -12.19 -7.66
CA ASP A 86 0.92 -13.24 -7.90
C ASP A 86 -0.38 -12.66 -8.46
N ILE A 87 -0.88 -11.58 -7.84
CA ILE A 87 -2.10 -10.92 -8.33
C ILE A 87 -1.88 -10.31 -9.71
N ALA A 88 -0.70 -9.75 -10.00
CA ALA A 88 -0.35 -9.23 -11.31
C ALA A 88 -0.39 -10.32 -12.39
N ARG A 89 0.09 -11.52 -12.08
CA ARG A 89 0.07 -12.67 -13.00
C ARG A 89 -1.36 -13.11 -13.33
N GLU A 90 -2.23 -13.10 -12.33
CA GLU A 90 -3.62 -13.53 -12.47
C GLU A 90 -4.49 -12.45 -13.14
N LEU A 91 -4.23 -11.18 -12.84
CA LEU A 91 -5.01 -10.04 -13.33
C LEU A 91 -4.68 -9.65 -14.78
N CYS A 92 -3.39 -9.62 -15.13
CA CYS A 92 -2.94 -9.01 -16.39
C CYS A 92 -3.62 -9.53 -17.68
N PRO A 93 -4.03 -10.82 -17.80
CA PRO A 93 -4.72 -11.27 -19.02
C PRO A 93 -6.16 -10.74 -19.17
N HIS A 94 -6.72 -10.17 -18.10
CA HIS A 94 -8.13 -9.75 -18.05
C HIS A 94 -8.31 -8.24 -18.10
N LEU A 95 -7.23 -7.48 -18.10
CA LEU A 95 -7.28 -6.03 -18.20
C LEU A 95 -7.72 -5.58 -19.59
N VAL A 96 -8.51 -4.50 -19.63
CA VAL A 96 -9.02 -3.89 -20.87
C VAL A 96 -8.80 -2.38 -20.86
N ASP A 97 -8.91 -1.76 -22.04
CA ASP A 97 -8.73 -0.31 -22.21
C ASP A 97 -9.62 0.50 -21.26
N GLY A 98 -9.06 1.59 -20.73
CA GLY A 98 -9.75 2.55 -19.89
C GLY A 98 -9.92 2.14 -18.42
N GLN A 99 -9.44 0.98 -18.01
CA GLN A 99 -9.43 0.59 -16.60
C GLN A 99 -8.33 1.33 -15.84
N ALA A 100 -8.62 1.70 -14.58
CA ALA A 100 -7.64 2.17 -13.63
C ALA A 100 -7.36 1.08 -12.58
N VAL A 101 -6.08 0.78 -12.35
CA VAL A 101 -5.61 -0.13 -11.30
C VAL A 101 -4.97 0.69 -10.19
N PHE A 102 -5.48 0.58 -8.96
CA PHE A 102 -5.05 1.39 -7.83
C PHE A 102 -4.56 0.51 -6.66
N LEU A 103 -3.35 0.79 -6.19
CA LEU A 103 -2.69 0.08 -5.09
C LEU A 103 -2.54 1.01 -3.87
N PRO A 104 -3.38 0.87 -2.84
CA PRO A 104 -3.26 1.59 -1.58
C PRO A 104 -2.75 0.68 -0.42
N PRO A 105 -1.45 0.79 -0.02
CA PRO A 105 -0.31 1.39 -0.70
C PRO A 105 0.33 0.46 -1.72
N GLY A 106 1.22 1.01 -2.57
CA GLY A 106 1.80 0.23 -3.66
C GLY A 106 3.23 -0.27 -3.45
N THR A 107 4.12 0.49 -2.85
CA THR A 107 5.56 0.17 -2.77
C THR A 107 6.15 -0.08 -4.18
N PHE A 108 5.84 0.79 -5.11
CA PHE A 108 6.16 0.70 -6.55
C PHE A 108 5.52 -0.51 -7.26
N GLY A 109 4.43 -1.03 -6.68
CA GLY A 109 3.67 -2.15 -7.22
C GLY A 109 2.90 -1.81 -8.48
N SER A 110 2.48 -0.56 -8.66
CA SER A 110 1.81 -0.09 -9.86
C SER A 110 2.72 -0.17 -11.08
N TYR A 111 4.01 0.19 -10.98
CA TYR A 111 4.99 -0.05 -12.03
C TYR A 111 5.17 -1.55 -12.32
N LEU A 112 5.29 -2.38 -11.27
CA LEU A 112 5.39 -3.84 -11.42
C LEU A 112 4.19 -4.41 -12.19
N LEU A 113 2.97 -3.98 -11.87
CA LEU A 113 1.76 -4.43 -12.57
C LEU A 113 1.75 -3.97 -14.03
N ALA A 114 2.14 -2.73 -14.31
CA ALA A 114 2.26 -2.19 -15.65
C ALA A 114 3.26 -2.98 -16.49
N ASP A 115 4.48 -3.21 -15.98
CA ASP A 115 5.49 -4.02 -16.67
C ASP A 115 5.02 -5.47 -16.86
N ARG A 116 4.33 -6.04 -15.87
CA ARG A 116 3.76 -7.40 -16.01
C ARG A 116 2.68 -7.47 -17.08
N THR A 117 1.81 -6.46 -17.17
CA THR A 117 0.77 -6.39 -18.21
C THR A 117 1.39 -6.34 -19.59
N ARG A 118 2.41 -5.49 -19.78
CA ARG A 118 3.18 -5.44 -21.02
C ARG A 118 3.82 -6.79 -21.35
N ARG A 119 4.51 -7.42 -20.38
CA ARG A 119 5.23 -8.70 -20.59
C ARG A 119 4.29 -9.88 -20.83
N CYS A 120 3.06 -9.85 -20.37
CA CYS A 120 2.11 -10.90 -20.69
C CYS A 120 1.47 -10.74 -22.08
N GLY A 121 1.86 -9.69 -22.83
CA GLY A 121 1.37 -9.42 -24.19
C GLY A 121 -0.04 -8.82 -24.23
N ASN A 122 -0.55 -8.28 -23.11
CA ASN A 122 -1.82 -7.58 -23.12
C ASN A 122 -1.61 -6.13 -23.60
N PRO A 123 -2.21 -5.72 -24.74
CA PRO A 123 -2.02 -4.40 -25.32
C PRO A 123 -2.93 -3.34 -24.67
N ALA A 124 -3.71 -3.69 -23.66
CA ALA A 124 -4.70 -2.79 -23.09
C ALA A 124 -4.05 -1.51 -22.52
N ASN A 125 -4.68 -0.39 -22.84
CA ASN A 125 -4.30 0.93 -22.36
C ASN A 125 -4.90 1.17 -20.95
N VAL A 126 -4.17 0.81 -19.92
CA VAL A 126 -4.57 0.81 -18.51
C VAL A 126 -3.82 1.91 -17.76
N LEU A 127 -4.49 2.52 -16.79
CA LEU A 127 -3.90 3.47 -15.84
C LEU A 127 -3.47 2.71 -14.58
N TYR A 128 -2.27 2.99 -14.09
CA TYR A 128 -1.77 2.40 -12.85
C TYR A 128 -1.49 3.51 -11.84
N ALA A 129 -1.96 3.35 -10.61
CA ALA A 129 -1.76 4.35 -9.57
C ALA A 129 -1.46 3.70 -8.23
N GLU A 130 -0.72 4.41 -7.38
CA GLU A 130 -0.51 4.00 -6.00
C GLU A 130 -0.40 5.19 -5.06
N THR A 131 -0.76 4.99 -3.80
CA THR A 131 -0.75 6.03 -2.78
C THR A 131 0.09 5.65 -1.57
N GLY A 132 0.34 6.63 -0.71
CA GLY A 132 1.23 6.54 0.44
C GLY A 132 0.70 5.75 1.63
N THR A 133 -0.58 5.36 1.64
CA THR A 133 -1.15 4.58 2.75
C THR A 133 -2.42 3.82 2.32
N LEU A 134 -2.86 2.89 3.16
CA LEU A 134 -4.20 2.32 3.02
C LEU A 134 -5.24 3.41 3.32
N PRO A 135 -6.37 3.51 2.57
CA PRO A 135 -7.42 4.51 2.87
C PRO A 135 -8.09 4.37 4.23
N TYR A 136 -7.77 3.33 4.97
CA TYR A 136 -8.42 2.96 6.23
C TYR A 136 -7.45 2.48 7.29
N LEU A 137 -7.63 2.94 8.54
CA LEU A 137 -7.20 2.19 9.70
C LEU A 137 -8.30 1.17 10.00
N THR A 138 -8.00 -0.12 9.83
CA THR A 138 -9.04 -1.16 9.78
C THR A 138 -8.56 -2.49 10.34
N ARG A 139 -9.49 -3.24 10.94
CA ARG A 139 -9.30 -4.61 11.42
C ARG A 139 -10.45 -5.51 10.98
N LYS A 140 -10.13 -6.77 10.68
CA LYS A 140 -11.13 -7.78 10.33
C LYS A 140 -11.47 -8.60 11.57
N HIS A 141 -12.75 -8.63 11.95
CA HIS A 141 -13.24 -9.30 13.15
C HIS A 141 -13.98 -10.63 12.87
N GLY A 142 -13.80 -11.20 11.70
CA GLY A 142 -14.44 -12.47 11.35
C GLY A 142 -14.46 -12.74 9.85
N PRO A 143 -15.18 -13.73 9.39
CA PRO A 143 -15.14 -14.15 7.99
C PRO A 143 -15.70 -13.08 7.03
N ARG A 144 -16.62 -12.21 7.49
CA ARG A 144 -17.24 -11.15 6.69
C ARG A 144 -17.36 -9.79 7.41
N GLU A 145 -16.88 -9.66 8.65
CA GLU A 145 -16.96 -8.42 9.44
C GLU A 145 -15.64 -7.66 9.41
N VAL A 146 -15.72 -6.35 9.17
CA VAL A 146 -14.59 -5.42 9.20
C VAL A 146 -14.94 -4.18 10.00
N ALA A 147 -13.99 -3.72 10.82
CA ALA A 147 -14.08 -2.42 11.49
C ALA A 147 -13.21 -1.39 10.77
N ILE A 148 -13.75 -0.19 10.57
CA ILE A 148 -13.01 1.00 10.13
C ILE A 148 -12.96 1.97 11.29
N THR A 149 -11.76 2.18 11.85
CA THR A 149 -11.52 3.14 12.94
C THR A 149 -11.36 4.54 12.37
N VAL A 150 -10.62 4.69 11.28
CA VAL A 150 -10.34 5.99 10.62
C VAL A 150 -10.32 5.82 9.12
N ARG A 151 -10.81 6.85 8.40
CA ARG A 151 -10.65 7.01 6.94
C ARG A 151 -9.58 8.06 6.66
N ALA A 152 -8.72 7.80 5.67
CA ALA A 152 -7.69 8.74 5.27
C ALA A 152 -8.29 10.06 4.75
N ARG A 153 -7.76 11.18 5.22
CA ARG A 153 -8.18 12.53 4.80
C ARG A 153 -7.41 13.01 3.58
N ARG A 154 -6.20 12.48 3.37
CA ARG A 154 -5.32 12.83 2.26
C ARG A 154 -4.65 11.56 1.73
N LEU A 155 -4.66 11.39 0.42
CA LEU A 155 -4.07 10.23 -0.26
C LEU A 155 -3.13 10.72 -1.37
N PRO A 156 -1.86 11.05 -1.05
CA PRO A 156 -0.88 11.43 -2.07
C PRO A 156 -0.66 10.27 -3.03
N THR A 157 -1.04 10.46 -4.30
CA THR A 157 -1.16 9.39 -5.29
C THR A 157 -0.34 9.69 -6.53
N GLY A 158 0.58 8.78 -6.86
CA GLY A 158 1.35 8.80 -8.10
C GLY A 158 0.72 7.91 -9.17
N VAL A 159 0.85 8.32 -10.42
CA VAL A 159 0.26 7.64 -11.59
C VAL A 159 1.36 7.22 -12.56
N PHE A 160 1.14 6.08 -13.21
CA PHE A 160 1.95 5.57 -14.34
C PHE A 160 1.04 5.24 -15.53
N PRO A 161 1.31 5.80 -16.70
CA PRO A 161 2.27 6.89 -16.97
C PRO A 161 1.76 8.23 -16.43
N ALA A 162 2.68 9.08 -15.93
CA ALA A 162 2.32 10.36 -15.29
C ALA A 162 1.67 11.37 -16.25
N ALA A 163 1.94 11.27 -17.55
CA ALA A 163 1.25 12.08 -18.58
C ALA A 163 -0.28 11.90 -18.58
N ARG A 164 -0.80 10.85 -17.91
CA ARG A 164 -2.24 10.58 -17.78
C ARG A 164 -2.76 10.78 -16.35
N THR A 165 -2.06 11.57 -15.55
CA THR A 165 -2.46 11.82 -14.16
C THR A 165 -3.85 12.39 -14.02
N GLU A 166 -4.23 13.38 -14.83
CA GLU A 166 -5.56 14.00 -14.76
C GLU A 166 -6.68 12.98 -14.97
N GLU A 167 -6.56 12.13 -15.99
CA GLU A 167 -7.52 11.07 -16.29
C GLU A 167 -7.65 10.05 -15.15
N ALA A 168 -6.52 9.64 -14.58
CA ALA A 168 -6.50 8.70 -13.46
C ALA A 168 -7.13 9.31 -12.19
N VAL A 169 -6.79 10.54 -11.86
CA VAL A 169 -7.29 11.26 -10.70
C VAL A 169 -8.79 11.46 -10.76
N GLU A 170 -9.36 11.77 -11.93
CA GLU A 170 -10.81 11.89 -12.13
C GLU A 170 -11.53 10.58 -11.76
N ILE A 171 -11.01 9.43 -12.19
CA ILE A 171 -11.57 8.12 -11.83
C ILE A 171 -11.40 7.85 -10.33
N LEU A 172 -10.19 8.06 -9.79
CA LEU A 172 -9.86 7.75 -8.41
C LEU A 172 -10.64 8.61 -7.41
N GLN A 173 -10.80 9.92 -7.67
CA GLN A 173 -11.53 10.84 -6.82
C GLN A 173 -13.04 10.55 -6.75
N THR A 174 -13.59 9.85 -7.73
CA THR A 174 -14.98 9.37 -7.66
C THR A 174 -15.16 8.33 -6.54
N ALA A 175 -14.13 7.54 -6.23
CA ALA A 175 -14.14 6.56 -5.13
C ALA A 175 -13.52 7.12 -3.84
N TYR A 176 -12.46 7.91 -3.97
CA TYR A 176 -11.71 8.50 -2.87
C TYR A 176 -11.46 10.00 -3.14
N PRO A 177 -12.38 10.88 -2.73
CA PRO A 177 -12.22 12.34 -2.91
C PRO A 177 -10.95 12.92 -2.28
N SER A 178 -10.32 12.19 -1.34
CA SER A 178 -9.07 12.55 -0.68
C SER A 178 -7.80 12.29 -1.52
N VAL A 179 -7.92 11.77 -2.73
CA VAL A 179 -6.78 11.55 -3.65
C VAL A 179 -6.21 12.90 -4.07
N GLU A 180 -4.90 13.06 -3.86
CA GLU A 180 -4.11 14.23 -4.24
C GLU A 180 -3.00 13.78 -5.19
N PRO A 181 -2.89 14.31 -6.42
CA PRO A 181 -1.86 13.89 -7.34
C PRO A 181 -0.47 14.32 -6.85
N VAL A 182 0.51 13.43 -7.04
CA VAL A 182 1.95 13.75 -6.96
C VAL A 182 2.59 13.54 -8.33
N GLU A 183 3.88 13.86 -8.48
CA GLU A 183 4.53 14.03 -9.78
C GLU A 183 4.45 12.79 -10.68
N ASP A 184 4.70 11.62 -10.13
CA ASP A 184 4.68 10.33 -10.82
C ASP A 184 4.54 9.16 -9.82
N VAL A 185 4.55 7.95 -10.34
CA VAL A 185 4.39 6.74 -9.52
C VAL A 185 5.56 6.48 -8.57
N LEU A 186 6.78 6.91 -8.87
CA LEU A 186 7.92 6.80 -7.96
C LEU A 186 7.77 7.78 -6.80
N SER A 187 7.28 9.00 -7.08
CA SER A 187 6.89 9.96 -6.05
C SER A 187 5.82 9.37 -5.13
N GLY A 188 4.78 8.72 -5.68
CA GLY A 188 3.73 8.02 -4.93
C GLY A 188 4.27 6.88 -4.06
N ALA A 189 5.15 6.05 -4.62
CA ALA A 189 5.80 4.96 -3.90
C ALA A 189 6.63 5.43 -2.69
N LEU A 190 7.33 6.55 -2.84
CA LEU A 190 8.11 7.19 -1.77
C LEU A 190 7.24 7.95 -0.75
N MET A 191 5.93 8.03 -0.95
CA MET A 191 4.97 8.48 0.07
C MET A 191 4.48 7.34 0.96
N ASN A 192 4.83 6.08 0.69
CA ASN A 192 4.40 4.96 1.51
C ASN A 192 4.95 5.08 2.93
N ALA A 193 4.03 5.22 3.89
CA ALA A 193 4.34 5.36 5.31
C ALA A 193 4.79 4.05 5.97
N GLY A 194 4.39 2.90 5.43
CA GLY A 194 4.72 1.57 5.99
C GLY A 194 6.22 1.36 6.20
N PRO A 195 7.06 1.51 5.16
CA PRO A 195 8.51 1.37 5.26
C PRO A 195 9.21 2.36 6.20
N ILE A 196 8.53 3.38 6.66
CA ILE A 196 9.06 4.39 7.60
C ILE A 196 8.62 4.07 9.03
N ILE A 197 7.36 3.72 9.24
CA ILE A 197 6.80 3.45 10.57
C ILE A 197 7.21 2.06 11.08
N HIS A 198 7.05 1.04 10.26
CA HIS A 198 7.09 -0.34 10.71
C HIS A 198 8.49 -0.90 10.96
N PRO A 199 9.56 -0.58 10.20
CA PRO A 199 10.89 -1.13 10.46
C PRO A 199 11.47 -0.76 11.83
N PRO A 200 11.45 0.51 12.28
CA PRO A 200 11.84 0.83 13.64
C PRO A 200 10.98 0.14 14.70
N LEU A 201 9.67 0.05 14.48
CA LEU A 201 8.76 -0.62 15.39
C LEU A 201 9.14 -2.10 15.56
N ILE A 202 9.23 -2.86 14.48
CA ILE A 202 9.42 -4.31 14.59
C ILE A 202 10.84 -4.69 15.03
N LEU A 203 11.87 -3.97 14.57
CA LEU A 203 13.26 -4.29 14.88
C LEU A 203 13.67 -3.83 16.28
N MET A 204 13.24 -2.65 16.73
CA MET A 204 13.56 -2.16 18.08
C MET A 204 12.71 -2.82 19.17
N ASN A 205 11.63 -3.47 18.81
CA ASN A 205 10.79 -4.27 19.71
C ASN A 205 11.04 -5.78 19.60
N ALA A 206 12.07 -6.23 18.90
CA ALA A 206 12.33 -7.66 18.71
C ALA A 206 12.34 -8.45 20.01
N GLY A 207 13.01 -7.96 21.05
CA GLY A 207 13.06 -8.63 22.37
C GLY A 207 11.67 -8.78 23.03
N PRO A 208 10.88 -7.73 23.20
CA PRO A 208 9.49 -7.84 23.67
C PRO A 208 8.61 -8.76 22.83
N LEU A 209 8.70 -8.70 21.49
CA LEU A 209 7.91 -9.53 20.58
C LEU A 209 8.22 -11.03 20.71
N GLU A 210 9.47 -11.40 20.97
CA GLU A 210 9.86 -12.80 21.18
C GLU A 210 9.60 -13.28 22.61
N HIS A 211 9.55 -12.36 23.59
CA HIS A 211 9.43 -12.71 25.01
C HIS A 211 7.98 -12.77 25.49
N PHE A 212 7.14 -11.80 25.10
CA PHE A 212 5.76 -11.70 25.57
C PHE A 212 4.78 -12.38 24.61
N PRO A 213 3.71 -13.02 25.12
CA PRO A 213 2.70 -13.63 24.28
C PRO A 213 1.91 -12.62 23.42
N GLU A 214 1.81 -11.37 23.90
CA GLU A 214 1.15 -10.24 23.24
C GLU A 214 1.88 -8.95 23.56
N TRP A 215 1.99 -8.06 22.59
CA TRP A 215 2.63 -6.77 22.71
C TRP A 215 1.91 -5.73 21.86
N ASP A 216 1.54 -4.59 22.47
CA ASP A 216 1.00 -3.46 21.71
C ASP A 216 2.14 -2.63 21.14
N ILE A 217 2.55 -3.00 19.93
CA ILE A 217 3.70 -2.39 19.26
C ILE A 217 3.48 -0.92 18.94
N HIS A 218 2.21 -0.48 18.72
CA HIS A 218 1.87 0.90 18.39
C HIS A 218 1.70 1.80 19.61
N ASN A 219 1.56 1.23 20.81
CA ASN A 219 1.45 1.96 22.07
C ASN A 219 2.70 1.72 22.94
N GLU A 220 2.81 0.54 23.55
CA GLU A 220 3.94 0.18 24.41
C GLU A 220 5.27 0.19 23.67
N GLY A 221 5.27 -0.22 22.39
CA GLY A 221 6.42 -0.27 21.51
C GLY A 221 6.80 1.07 20.88
N THR A 222 5.94 2.10 20.95
CA THR A 222 6.18 3.41 20.31
C THR A 222 6.69 4.43 21.32
N GLN A 223 7.91 4.25 21.81
CA GLN A 223 8.56 5.13 22.78
C GLN A 223 9.43 6.20 22.08
N ALA A 224 9.93 7.17 22.84
CA ALA A 224 10.71 8.29 22.32
C ALA A 224 11.90 7.86 21.44
N SER A 225 12.64 6.82 21.84
CA SER A 225 13.77 6.30 21.06
C SER A 225 13.34 5.74 19.69
N VAL A 226 12.20 5.02 19.66
CA VAL A 226 11.64 4.49 18.40
C VAL A 226 11.21 5.64 17.50
N ARG A 227 10.53 6.66 18.05
CA ARG A 227 10.12 7.86 17.29
C ARG A 227 11.32 8.62 16.73
N HIS A 228 12.43 8.74 17.48
CA HIS A 228 13.64 9.39 16.98
C HIS A 228 14.22 8.66 15.76
N VAL A 229 14.30 7.30 15.82
CA VAL A 229 14.78 6.51 14.67
C VAL A 229 13.81 6.61 13.48
N THR A 230 12.52 6.58 13.75
CA THR A 230 11.48 6.75 12.71
C THR A 230 11.57 8.11 12.03
N ASN A 231 11.78 9.21 12.80
CA ASN A 231 11.93 10.54 12.23
C ASN A 231 13.21 10.65 11.40
N ALA A 232 14.34 10.08 11.88
CA ALA A 232 15.60 10.08 11.12
C ALA A 232 15.45 9.28 9.80
N LEU A 233 14.75 8.14 9.81
CA LEU A 233 14.44 7.38 8.60
C LEU A 233 13.56 8.17 7.63
N ASP A 234 12.59 8.92 8.16
CA ASP A 234 11.73 9.78 7.36
C ASP A 234 12.47 10.98 6.74
N GLU A 235 13.43 11.54 7.44
CA GLU A 235 14.33 12.58 6.91
C GLU A 235 15.15 12.05 5.72
N GLU A 236 15.63 10.81 5.76
CA GLU A 236 16.29 10.16 4.61
C GLU A 236 15.32 9.99 3.43
N ARG A 237 14.08 9.55 3.66
CA ARG A 237 13.05 9.46 2.61
C ARG A 237 12.78 10.83 1.96
N ILE A 238 12.67 11.87 2.77
CA ILE A 238 12.43 13.24 2.29
C ILE A 238 13.64 13.71 1.46
N ALA A 239 14.88 13.51 1.93
CA ALA A 239 16.09 13.84 1.19
C ALA A 239 16.17 13.12 -0.16
N ILE A 240 15.75 11.86 -0.24
CA ILE A 240 15.66 11.11 -1.50
C ILE A 240 14.66 11.79 -2.44
N ARG A 241 13.48 12.14 -1.95
CA ARG A 241 12.45 12.82 -2.75
C ARG A 241 12.93 14.18 -3.28
N GLU A 242 13.58 14.97 -2.44
CA GLU A 242 14.16 16.28 -2.81
C GLU A 242 15.27 16.13 -3.85
N SER A 243 16.17 15.14 -3.70
CA SER A 243 17.22 14.85 -4.68
C SER A 243 16.67 14.44 -6.05
N LEU A 244 15.51 13.78 -6.09
CA LEU A 244 14.80 13.44 -7.33
C LEU A 244 14.02 14.64 -7.92
N GLY A 245 13.98 15.78 -7.24
CA GLY A 245 13.30 16.99 -7.67
C GLY A 245 11.78 16.98 -7.43
N TYR A 246 11.31 16.14 -6.51
CA TYR A 246 9.90 16.11 -6.14
C TYR A 246 9.52 17.26 -5.20
N SER A 247 8.33 17.80 -5.41
CA SER A 247 7.86 18.99 -4.69
C SER A 247 7.47 18.68 -3.23
N PRO A 248 7.60 19.62 -2.29
CA PRO A 248 6.92 19.55 -1.02
C PRO A 248 5.40 19.74 -1.27
N TYR A 249 4.50 19.24 -0.48
CA TYR A 249 4.68 18.75 0.86
C TYR A 249 5.01 17.24 0.86
N HIS A 250 6.00 16.82 1.64
CA HIS A 250 6.48 15.42 1.66
C HIS A 250 5.76 14.54 2.68
N PHE A 251 4.71 15.01 3.34
CA PHE A 251 3.99 14.29 4.40
C PHE A 251 4.92 13.75 5.49
N PRO A 252 5.69 14.62 6.18
CA PRO A 252 6.64 14.20 7.19
C PRO A 252 5.93 13.46 8.32
N LEU A 253 6.51 12.35 8.77
CA LEU A 253 5.87 11.47 9.75
C LEU A 253 5.64 12.13 11.12
N ARG A 254 6.46 13.14 11.48
CA ARG A 254 6.20 13.93 12.70
C ARG A 254 4.79 14.56 12.69
N ASP A 255 4.29 14.93 11.52
CA ASP A 255 2.93 15.48 11.38
C ASP A 255 1.85 14.45 11.76
N HIS A 256 2.12 13.14 11.67
CA HIS A 256 1.22 12.09 12.18
C HIS A 256 0.98 12.19 13.70
N TYR A 257 1.97 12.68 14.44
CA TYR A 257 1.91 12.77 15.92
C TYR A 257 1.60 14.18 16.42
N GLU A 258 1.87 15.21 15.62
CA GLU A 258 1.88 16.61 16.06
C GLU A 258 0.81 17.49 15.41
N THR A 259 0.31 17.10 14.23
CA THR A 259 -0.66 17.91 13.46
C THR A 259 -1.76 17.07 12.82
N ASP A 260 -2.78 17.76 12.28
CA ASP A 260 -3.86 17.12 11.48
C ASP A 260 -3.56 17.09 9.96
N ARG A 261 -2.39 17.56 9.56
CA ARG A 261 -2.01 17.71 8.13
C ARG A 261 -1.62 16.39 7.47
N TRP A 262 -1.34 15.34 8.26
CA TRP A 262 -0.90 14.05 7.75
C TRP A 262 -2.06 13.27 7.11
N MET A 263 -1.76 12.13 6.48
CA MET A 263 -2.73 11.34 5.69
C MET A 263 -3.99 10.94 6.48
N TYR A 264 -3.85 10.60 7.76
CA TYR A 264 -4.98 10.24 8.64
C TYR A 264 -5.45 11.39 9.55
N GLY A 265 -4.89 12.60 9.41
CA GLY A 265 -5.16 13.70 10.32
C GLY A 265 -4.68 13.37 11.75
N ASP A 266 -5.48 13.69 12.75
CA ASP A 266 -5.20 13.51 14.18
C ASP A 266 -5.58 12.12 14.74
N ALA A 267 -5.49 11.08 13.91
CA ALA A 267 -6.00 9.75 14.23
C ALA A 267 -5.13 8.91 15.18
N HIS A 268 -3.97 9.39 15.59
CA HIS A 268 -3.04 8.61 16.44
C HIS A 268 -3.68 8.21 17.77
N GLN A 269 -4.39 9.12 18.45
CA GLN A 269 -5.06 8.81 19.71
C GLN A 269 -6.17 7.77 19.54
N ALA A 270 -6.98 7.88 18.48
CA ALA A 270 -8.02 6.89 18.19
C ALA A 270 -7.44 5.48 17.93
N LEU A 271 -6.26 5.40 17.32
CA LEU A 271 -5.54 4.15 17.11
C LEU A 271 -5.09 3.55 18.45
N VAL A 272 -4.50 4.34 19.33
CA VAL A 272 -4.05 3.89 20.66
C VAL A 272 -5.24 3.44 21.51
N ASP A 273 -6.33 4.22 21.52
CA ASP A 273 -7.51 3.97 22.35
C ASP A 273 -8.33 2.77 21.88
N SER A 274 -8.19 2.35 20.63
CA SER A 274 -8.95 1.21 20.07
C SER A 274 -8.64 -0.12 20.75
N GLY A 275 -7.42 -0.30 21.28
CA GLY A 275 -6.94 -1.56 21.86
C GLY A 275 -6.79 -2.70 20.84
N ASP A 276 -7.06 -2.45 19.56
CA ASP A 276 -7.07 -3.46 18.49
C ASP A 276 -5.65 -3.90 18.04
N TRP A 277 -4.60 -3.34 18.67
CA TRP A 277 -3.21 -3.52 18.26
C TRP A 277 -2.37 -4.35 19.22
N ARG A 278 -2.95 -4.79 20.34
CA ARG A 278 -2.32 -5.75 21.24
C ARG A 278 -2.55 -7.14 20.69
N GLU A 279 -1.51 -7.71 20.10
CA GLU A 279 -1.59 -9.02 19.46
C GLU A 279 -0.26 -9.77 19.57
N HIS A 280 -0.29 -11.07 19.29
CA HIS A 280 0.92 -11.85 19.06
C HIS A 280 1.48 -11.51 17.68
N ILE A 281 2.74 -11.08 17.66
CA ILE A 281 3.46 -10.75 16.44
C ILE A 281 4.63 -11.71 16.29
N ASP A 282 4.59 -12.57 15.27
CA ASP A 282 5.77 -13.34 14.87
C ASP A 282 6.76 -12.39 14.19
N LEU A 283 7.93 -12.22 14.80
CA LEU A 283 8.94 -11.25 14.35
C LEU A 283 9.33 -11.41 12.87
N LYS A 284 9.44 -12.65 12.39
CA LYS A 284 9.92 -12.95 11.03
C LYS A 284 8.80 -13.02 10.00
N GLU A 285 7.63 -13.55 10.40
CA GLU A 285 6.52 -13.79 9.48
C GLU A 285 5.54 -12.62 9.39
N HIS A 286 5.58 -11.70 10.36
CA HIS A 286 4.71 -10.54 10.34
C HIS A 286 4.97 -9.66 9.11
N ARG A 287 3.90 -9.04 8.58
CA ARG A 287 3.98 -8.21 7.38
C ARG A 287 4.97 -7.05 7.52
N TYR A 288 5.19 -6.50 8.72
CA TYR A 288 6.15 -5.42 8.94
C TYR A 288 7.58 -5.84 8.58
N MET A 289 7.95 -7.09 8.86
CA MET A 289 9.22 -7.65 8.42
C MET A 289 9.22 -7.99 6.94
N ARG A 290 8.21 -8.75 6.48
CA ARG A 290 8.17 -9.30 5.12
C ARG A 290 7.84 -8.27 4.03
N GLU A 291 7.12 -7.22 4.39
CA GLU A 291 6.73 -6.16 3.46
C GLU A 291 7.60 -4.92 3.63
N ASP A 292 7.55 -4.31 4.83
CA ASP A 292 8.08 -2.97 5.04
C ASP A 292 9.62 -2.98 5.18
N VAL A 293 10.18 -3.96 5.89
CA VAL A 293 11.65 -4.14 5.96
C VAL A 293 12.15 -4.77 4.66
N ALA A 294 11.66 -5.97 4.31
CA ALA A 294 12.26 -6.77 3.23
C ALA A 294 12.04 -6.18 1.84
N LEU A 295 10.93 -5.50 1.58
CA LEU A 295 10.62 -4.92 0.27
C LEU A 295 10.66 -3.40 0.30
N GLY A 296 10.04 -2.77 1.29
CA GLY A 296 9.93 -1.33 1.39
C GLY A 296 11.26 -0.62 1.61
N LEU A 297 12.05 -1.04 2.63
CA LEU A 297 13.39 -0.48 2.85
C LEU A 297 14.37 -0.86 1.74
N ALA A 298 14.32 -2.10 1.21
CA ALA A 298 15.16 -2.50 0.08
C ALA A 298 14.91 -1.62 -1.15
N PHE A 299 13.63 -1.33 -1.43
CA PHE A 299 13.25 -0.39 -2.47
C PHE A 299 13.81 1.01 -2.19
N MET A 300 13.55 1.57 -1.00
CA MET A 300 14.00 2.90 -0.61
C MET A 300 15.52 3.04 -0.68
N VAL A 301 16.29 2.05 -0.20
CA VAL A 301 17.75 2.02 -0.28
C VAL A 301 18.22 2.00 -1.74
N SER A 302 17.60 1.19 -2.60
CA SER A 302 17.96 1.15 -4.02
C SER A 302 17.68 2.46 -4.76
N VAL A 303 16.60 3.18 -4.34
CA VAL A 303 16.31 4.53 -4.86
C VAL A 303 17.30 5.55 -4.31
N ALA A 304 17.70 5.48 -3.03
CA ALA A 304 18.71 6.33 -2.43
C ALA A 304 20.05 6.22 -3.17
N ASP A 305 20.50 5.00 -3.47
CA ASP A 305 21.71 4.73 -4.27
C ASP A 305 21.63 5.42 -5.62
N ARG A 306 20.48 5.30 -6.27
CA ARG A 306 20.22 5.91 -7.57
C ARG A 306 20.20 7.44 -7.52
N ALA A 307 19.65 7.99 -6.44
CA ALA A 307 19.57 9.44 -6.19
C ALA A 307 20.88 10.05 -5.67
N GLY A 308 21.88 9.23 -5.33
CA GLY A 308 23.15 9.69 -4.73
C GLY A 308 22.96 10.22 -3.30
N VAL A 309 21.96 9.76 -2.58
CA VAL A 309 21.64 10.16 -1.21
C VAL A 309 22.15 9.10 -0.24
N ASP A 310 22.90 9.52 0.78
CA ASP A 310 23.27 8.64 1.87
C ASP A 310 22.06 8.37 2.77
N ALA A 311 21.78 7.08 3.02
CA ALA A 311 20.66 6.64 3.83
C ALA A 311 21.10 5.62 4.91
N PRO A 312 21.92 6.05 5.88
CA PRO A 312 22.54 5.17 6.87
C PRO A 312 21.50 4.50 7.80
N VAL A 313 20.41 5.17 8.16
CA VAL A 313 19.37 4.60 9.02
C VAL A 313 18.61 3.50 8.28
N ALA A 314 18.18 3.75 7.03
CA ALA A 314 17.52 2.76 6.20
C ALA A 314 18.40 1.53 5.97
N ARG A 315 19.68 1.73 5.66
CA ARG A 315 20.65 0.62 5.48
C ARG A 315 20.89 -0.16 6.77
N GLY A 316 21.00 0.53 7.91
CA GLY A 316 21.19 -0.10 9.23
C GLY A 316 20.00 -0.98 9.59
N LEU A 317 18.78 -0.48 9.45
CA LEU A 317 17.55 -1.25 9.71
C LEU A 317 17.39 -2.43 8.73
N LEU A 318 17.71 -2.22 7.45
CA LEU A 318 17.67 -3.29 6.44
C LEU A 318 18.69 -4.40 6.75
N ALA A 319 19.91 -4.03 7.16
CA ALA A 319 20.95 -4.99 7.54
C ALA A 319 20.55 -5.77 8.80
N MET A 320 19.95 -5.10 9.79
CA MET A 320 19.42 -5.76 11.00
C MET A 320 18.32 -6.77 10.64
N GLY A 321 17.34 -6.38 9.82
CA GLY A 321 16.28 -7.27 9.36
C GLY A 321 16.81 -8.46 8.58
N SER A 322 17.78 -8.23 7.69
CA SER A 322 18.47 -9.30 6.95
C SER A 322 19.16 -10.30 7.89
N ALA A 323 19.86 -9.80 8.92
CA ALA A 323 20.53 -10.63 9.91
C ALA A 323 19.52 -11.46 10.75
N VAL A 324 18.42 -10.84 11.21
CA VAL A 324 17.35 -11.51 11.96
C VAL A 324 16.71 -12.63 11.15
N CYS A 325 16.48 -12.41 9.86
CA CYS A 325 15.83 -13.38 8.98
C CYS A 325 16.81 -14.37 8.33
N GLY A 326 18.13 -14.13 8.42
CA GLY A 326 19.13 -14.96 7.76
C GLY A 326 19.07 -14.87 6.22
N HIS A 327 18.63 -13.75 5.68
CA HIS A 327 18.42 -13.54 4.25
C HIS A 327 18.81 -12.11 3.84
N ASP A 328 19.50 -11.96 2.70
CA ASP A 328 19.86 -10.64 2.18
C ASP A 328 18.66 -10.01 1.46
N PHE A 329 18.07 -9.01 2.08
CA PHE A 329 16.91 -8.30 1.52
C PHE A 329 17.25 -7.38 0.35
N LEU A 330 18.52 -6.92 0.20
CA LEU A 330 18.95 -6.18 -0.98
C LEU A 330 18.99 -7.04 -2.24
N ALA A 331 19.16 -8.36 -2.11
CA ALA A 331 18.99 -9.29 -3.22
C ALA A 331 17.50 -9.60 -3.52
N GLY A 332 16.57 -8.90 -2.89
CA GLY A 332 15.13 -9.12 -3.00
C GLY A 332 14.51 -8.55 -4.28
N PRO A 333 13.24 -8.89 -4.55
CA PRO A 333 12.59 -8.63 -5.83
C PRO A 333 12.06 -7.19 -5.98
N ARG A 334 12.30 -6.27 -5.04
CA ARG A 334 11.71 -4.93 -5.05
C ARG A 334 12.74 -3.79 -5.18
N THR A 335 13.97 -4.09 -5.51
CA THR A 335 14.98 -3.06 -5.82
C THR A 335 14.82 -2.54 -7.26
N LEU A 336 15.35 -1.36 -7.56
CA LEU A 336 15.36 -0.85 -8.95
C LEU A 336 16.06 -1.80 -9.91
N GLU A 337 17.11 -2.51 -9.46
CA GLU A 337 17.79 -3.55 -10.22
C GLU A 337 16.85 -4.71 -10.55
N ALA A 338 16.19 -5.27 -9.55
CA ALA A 338 15.23 -6.37 -9.74
C ALA A 338 14.03 -5.99 -10.63
N LEU A 339 13.69 -4.71 -10.67
CA LEU A 339 12.64 -4.16 -11.54
C LEU A 339 13.17 -3.79 -12.94
N GLY A 340 14.47 -3.98 -13.23
CA GLY A 340 15.09 -3.73 -14.53
C GLY A 340 15.33 -2.25 -14.86
N LEU A 341 15.39 -1.41 -13.82
CA LEU A 341 15.53 0.06 -13.94
C LEU A 341 16.97 0.55 -13.67
N GLU A 342 17.88 -0.32 -13.27
CA GLU A 342 19.24 0.00 -12.85
C GLU A 342 20.07 0.68 -13.96
N ARG A 343 19.78 0.36 -15.22
CA ARG A 343 20.53 0.85 -16.38
C ARG A 343 20.03 2.18 -16.95
N LEU A 344 18.86 2.65 -16.48
CA LEU A 344 18.30 3.90 -16.94
C LEU A 344 19.03 5.06 -16.25
N ASP A 345 19.49 6.07 -17.00
CA ASP A 345 19.91 7.34 -16.42
C ASP A 345 18.70 8.13 -15.87
N ALA A 346 18.96 9.24 -15.16
CA ALA A 346 17.88 9.99 -14.53
C ALA A 346 16.86 10.53 -15.55
N ALA A 347 17.31 10.94 -16.73
CA ALA A 347 16.44 11.47 -17.78
C ALA A 347 15.57 10.36 -18.38
N SER A 348 16.17 9.21 -18.68
CA SER A 348 15.46 8.04 -19.22
C SER A 348 14.44 7.47 -18.21
N LEU A 349 14.80 7.40 -16.93
CA LEU A 349 13.86 7.00 -15.88
C LEU A 349 12.68 7.99 -15.79
N LYS A 350 12.94 9.28 -15.76
CA LYS A 350 11.90 10.30 -15.73
C LYS A 350 11.01 10.25 -16.97
N GLN A 351 11.59 10.02 -18.15
CA GLN A 351 10.83 9.83 -19.38
C GLN A 351 9.93 8.60 -19.29
N LEU A 352 10.46 7.44 -18.86
CA LEU A 352 9.68 6.22 -18.67
C LEU A 352 8.51 6.44 -17.69
N LEU A 353 8.75 7.07 -16.55
CA LEU A 353 7.71 7.35 -15.57
C LEU A 353 6.62 8.29 -16.13
N ASN A 354 7.02 9.23 -16.98
CA ASN A 354 6.08 10.19 -17.57
C ASN A 354 5.28 9.60 -18.74
N THR A 355 5.94 8.93 -19.70
CA THR A 355 5.29 8.51 -20.95
C THR A 355 4.89 7.04 -20.98
N GLY A 356 5.32 6.26 -20.01
CA GLY A 356 5.13 4.80 -19.99
C GLY A 356 6.16 4.07 -20.86
N PHE A 357 5.91 2.77 -21.08
CA PHE A 357 6.72 1.97 -21.98
C PHE A 357 6.53 2.49 -23.41
N GLY A 358 7.62 2.81 -24.09
CA GLY A 358 7.59 3.17 -25.51
C GLY A 358 6.96 2.05 -26.38
N GLU A 359 6.45 2.43 -27.54
CA GLU A 359 5.94 1.49 -28.55
C GLU A 359 7.02 0.52 -29.03
#